data_c2b860935f5a1936c40f09b6de6a6afe
#
_entry.id   c2b860935f5a1936c40f09b6de6a6afe
#
_cell.length_a   1.000
_cell.length_b   1.000
_cell.length_c   1.000
_cell.angle_alpha   90.00
_cell.angle_beta   90.00
_cell.angle_gamma   90.00
#
_symmetry.space_group_name_H-M   'P 1'
#
loop_
_entity.id
_entity.type
_entity.pdbx_description
1 polymer ?
#
loop_
_entity_poly.entity_id
_entity_poly.type
_entity_poly.pdbx_seq_one_letter_code
_entity_poly.pdbx_strand_id
1 'polypeptide(L)'
;ALQVRERYPDLPVLVLSQYVEERYAGELIASSTRALGYLLKDRVADVVDFLDALDRIADGAVVLDPEVVAQLLNRRSHDSRLSSLSGRERQVLALIAEGRSNQAIAQALHLSAASIEKHVSAIFLKLGLAADEHSNRRVLAALVHVAEERTLP
;
A
#
# COMPACT_ATOMS: atom_id res chain seq x y z
N ALA A 1 -19.44 5.60 -4.23
CA ALA A 1 -19.86 4.90 -3.01
C ALA A 1 -19.62 5.75 -1.76
N LEU A 2 -18.42 6.33 -1.53
CA LEU A 2 -18.11 7.13 -0.34
C LEU A 2 -19.11 8.26 -0.08
N GLN A 3 -19.35 9.15 -1.06
CA GLN A 3 -20.31 10.25 -0.95
C GLN A 3 -21.75 9.79 -0.67
N VAL A 4 -22.15 8.63 -1.22
CA VAL A 4 -23.47 8.07 -0.95
C VAL A 4 -23.58 7.60 0.50
N ARG A 5 -22.53 7.00 1.04
CA ARG A 5 -22.48 6.55 2.43
C ARG A 5 -22.41 7.68 3.45
N GLU A 6 -21.77 8.79 3.12
CA GLU A 6 -21.82 9.99 3.96
C GLU A 6 -23.27 10.47 4.18
N ARG A 7 -24.10 10.34 3.14
CA ARG A 7 -25.50 10.75 3.20
C ARG A 7 -26.44 9.66 3.74
N TYR A 8 -26.10 8.40 3.50
CA TYR A 8 -26.88 7.22 3.89
C TYR A 8 -25.96 6.15 4.50
N PRO A 9 -25.59 6.27 5.80
CA PRO A 9 -24.58 5.41 6.43
C PRO A 9 -24.93 3.92 6.43
N ASP A 10 -26.21 3.59 6.50
CA ASP A 10 -26.71 2.21 6.58
C ASP A 10 -27.00 1.58 5.21
N LEU A 11 -26.83 2.32 4.11
CA LEU A 11 -27.10 1.79 2.78
C LEU A 11 -26.09 0.67 2.45
N PRO A 12 -26.55 -0.55 2.12
CA PRO A 12 -25.66 -1.61 1.62
C PRO A 12 -25.00 -1.21 0.31
N VAL A 13 -23.70 -1.37 0.22
CA VAL A 13 -22.93 -1.00 -0.97
C VAL A 13 -22.06 -2.16 -1.42
N LEU A 14 -22.21 -2.56 -2.68
CA LEU A 14 -21.30 -3.47 -3.35
C LEU A 14 -20.53 -2.72 -4.45
N VAL A 15 -19.21 -2.77 -4.40
CA VAL A 15 -18.31 -2.30 -5.44
C VAL A 15 -17.88 -3.49 -6.28
N LEU A 16 -18.08 -3.38 -7.60
CA LEU A 16 -17.54 -4.30 -8.60
C LEU A 16 -16.46 -3.59 -9.38
N SER A 17 -15.22 -4.02 -9.25
CA SER A 17 -14.08 -3.44 -9.95
C SER A 17 -13.36 -4.47 -10.81
N GLN A 18 -12.71 -4.03 -11.87
CA GLN A 18 -11.86 -4.88 -12.69
C GLN A 18 -10.49 -5.10 -12.05
N TYR A 19 -10.03 -4.13 -11.26
CA TYR A 19 -8.74 -4.14 -10.57
C TYR A 19 -8.94 -3.69 -9.13
N VAL A 20 -8.01 -4.05 -8.25
CA VAL A 20 -7.99 -3.55 -6.88
C VAL A 20 -7.46 -2.12 -6.89
N GLU A 21 -8.33 -1.16 -6.59
CA GLU A 21 -7.94 0.21 -6.32
C GLU A 21 -7.68 0.35 -4.81
N GLU A 22 -6.45 0.08 -4.38
CA GLU A 22 -6.06 -0.07 -2.98
C GLU A 22 -6.46 1.12 -2.11
N ARG A 23 -6.26 2.35 -2.60
CA ARG A 23 -6.65 3.58 -1.89
C ARG A 23 -8.15 3.63 -1.67
N TYR A 24 -8.91 3.44 -2.73
CA TYR A 24 -10.37 3.48 -2.69
C TYR A 24 -10.95 2.36 -1.82
N ALA A 25 -10.43 1.14 -1.96
CA ALA A 25 -10.83 0.01 -1.13
C ALA A 25 -10.52 0.26 0.35
N GLY A 26 -9.34 0.82 0.67
CA GLY A 26 -8.94 1.18 2.02
C GLY A 26 -9.85 2.25 2.65
N GLU A 27 -10.14 3.32 1.93
CA GLU A 27 -11.04 4.40 2.39
C GLU A 27 -12.47 3.88 2.58
N LEU A 28 -12.95 3.04 1.66
CA LEU A 28 -14.29 2.48 1.73
C LEU A 28 -14.47 1.54 2.94
N ILE A 29 -13.48 0.68 3.20
CA ILE A 29 -13.48 -0.22 4.36
C ILE A 29 -13.33 0.56 5.67
N ALA A 30 -12.52 1.62 5.69
CA ALA A 30 -12.37 2.48 6.85
C ALA A 30 -13.66 3.27 7.16
N SER A 31 -14.45 3.61 6.14
CA SER A 31 -15.68 4.39 6.29
C SER A 31 -16.85 3.59 6.88
N SER A 32 -16.80 2.26 6.84
CA SER A 32 -17.88 1.42 7.37
C SER A 32 -17.41 -0.01 7.66
N THR A 33 -17.90 -0.54 8.78
CA THR A 33 -17.64 -1.91 9.25
C THR A 33 -18.79 -2.88 8.97
N ARG A 34 -19.82 -2.46 8.19
CA ARG A 34 -20.99 -3.29 7.90
C ARG A 34 -21.60 -2.95 6.54
N ALA A 35 -22.38 -3.89 6.01
CA ALA A 35 -23.15 -3.74 4.76
C ALA A 35 -22.26 -3.29 3.58
N LEU A 36 -21.12 -3.91 3.41
CA LEU A 36 -20.10 -3.53 2.41
C LEU A 36 -19.63 -4.75 1.64
N GLY A 37 -19.56 -4.62 0.32
CA GLY A 37 -18.90 -5.56 -0.57
C GLY A 37 -17.87 -4.90 -1.46
N TYR A 38 -16.76 -5.60 -1.70
CA TYR A 38 -15.79 -5.27 -2.75
C TYR A 38 -15.37 -6.56 -3.45
N LEU A 39 -15.83 -6.75 -4.68
CA LEU A 39 -15.57 -7.93 -5.49
C LEU A 39 -14.88 -7.55 -6.80
N LEU A 40 -14.03 -8.45 -7.29
CA LEU A 40 -13.41 -8.30 -8.62
C LEU A 40 -14.32 -8.93 -9.68
N LYS A 41 -14.52 -8.23 -10.80
CA LYS A 41 -15.39 -8.67 -11.90
C LYS A 41 -14.98 -10.03 -12.48
N ASP A 42 -13.68 -10.28 -12.56
CA ASP A 42 -13.14 -11.52 -13.12
C ASP A 42 -13.39 -12.75 -12.21
N ARG A 43 -13.75 -12.52 -10.95
CA ARG A 43 -14.07 -13.57 -9.98
C ARG A 43 -15.57 -13.78 -9.76
N VAL A 44 -16.41 -12.90 -10.28
CA VAL A 44 -17.87 -13.04 -10.28
C VAL A 44 -18.26 -13.93 -11.48
N ALA A 45 -17.76 -15.16 -11.51
CA ALA A 45 -18.03 -16.11 -12.59
C ALA A 45 -19.33 -16.89 -12.37
N ASP A 46 -19.78 -17.04 -11.12
CA ASP A 46 -21.01 -17.73 -10.76
C ASP A 46 -22.06 -16.75 -10.26
N VAL A 47 -23.22 -16.77 -10.91
CA VAL A 47 -24.35 -15.92 -10.54
C VAL A 47 -24.91 -16.28 -9.18
N VAL A 48 -24.86 -17.54 -8.76
CA VAL A 48 -25.35 -18.00 -7.45
C VAL A 48 -24.49 -17.42 -6.34
N ASP A 49 -23.18 -17.51 -6.46
CA ASP A 49 -22.24 -16.94 -5.49
C ASP A 49 -22.37 -15.41 -5.40
N PHE A 50 -22.63 -14.77 -6.52
CA PHE A 50 -22.86 -13.33 -6.58
C PHE A 50 -24.15 -12.92 -5.84
N LEU A 51 -25.24 -13.65 -6.04
CA LEU A 51 -26.52 -13.39 -5.36
C LEU A 51 -26.41 -13.64 -3.87
N ASP A 52 -25.73 -14.73 -3.44
CA ASP A 52 -25.43 -14.98 -2.02
C ASP A 52 -24.64 -13.82 -1.39
N ALA A 53 -23.64 -13.31 -2.09
CA ALA A 53 -22.87 -12.16 -1.63
C ALA A 53 -23.74 -10.92 -1.48
N LEU A 54 -24.66 -10.64 -2.41
CA LEU A 54 -25.62 -9.53 -2.32
C LEU A 54 -26.54 -9.66 -1.10
N ASP A 55 -27.12 -10.83 -0.89
CA ASP A 55 -28.02 -11.09 0.25
C ASP A 55 -27.26 -10.89 1.58
N ARG A 56 -26.06 -11.41 1.71
CA ARG A 56 -25.23 -11.22 2.90
C ARG A 56 -24.88 -9.76 3.15
N ILE A 57 -24.57 -8.98 2.09
CA ILE A 57 -24.30 -7.55 2.22
C ILE A 57 -25.57 -6.79 2.62
N ALA A 58 -26.71 -7.15 2.05
CA ALA A 58 -27.99 -6.57 2.41
C ALA A 58 -28.34 -6.81 3.91
N ASP A 59 -27.97 -7.98 4.43
CA ASP A 59 -28.12 -8.33 5.85
C ASP A 59 -27.05 -7.69 6.77
N GLY A 60 -26.18 -6.85 6.22
CA GLY A 60 -25.19 -6.09 6.96
C GLY A 60 -23.81 -6.72 7.03
N ALA A 61 -23.55 -7.83 6.34
CA ALA A 61 -22.25 -8.46 6.30
C ALA A 61 -21.21 -7.62 5.48
N VAL A 62 -19.93 -7.93 5.71
CA VAL A 62 -18.83 -7.44 4.89
C VAL A 62 -18.33 -8.59 4.03
N VAL A 63 -18.34 -8.41 2.71
CA VAL A 63 -17.88 -9.41 1.72
C VAL A 63 -16.76 -8.80 0.89
N LEU A 64 -15.55 -9.30 1.07
CA LEU A 64 -14.36 -8.81 0.37
C LEU A 64 -13.71 -9.93 -0.44
N ASP A 65 -13.30 -9.60 -1.66
CA ASP A 65 -12.46 -10.52 -2.44
C ASP A 65 -11.13 -10.78 -1.70
N PRO A 66 -10.66 -12.03 -1.62
CA PRO A 66 -9.39 -12.37 -0.96
C PRO A 66 -8.19 -11.57 -1.48
N GLU A 67 -8.17 -11.23 -2.76
CA GLU A 67 -7.11 -10.43 -3.36
C GLU A 67 -7.14 -8.97 -2.85
N VAL A 68 -8.33 -8.39 -2.68
CA VAL A 68 -8.49 -7.07 -2.07
C VAL A 68 -7.94 -7.08 -0.64
N VAL A 69 -8.24 -8.12 0.14
CA VAL A 69 -7.74 -8.28 1.51
C VAL A 69 -6.21 -8.40 1.51
N ALA A 70 -5.64 -9.24 0.62
CA ALA A 70 -4.19 -9.43 0.53
C ALA A 70 -3.45 -8.13 0.18
N GLN A 71 -3.96 -7.35 -0.77
CA GLN A 71 -3.36 -6.07 -1.16
C GLN A 71 -3.45 -5.03 -0.04
N LEU A 72 -4.57 -4.94 0.67
CA LEU A 72 -4.70 -4.04 1.81
C LEU A 72 -3.78 -4.39 2.98
N LEU A 73 -3.56 -5.68 3.24
CA LEU A 73 -2.61 -6.14 4.26
C LEU A 73 -1.16 -5.83 3.85
N ASN A 74 -0.83 -6.02 2.58
CA ASN A 74 0.49 -5.69 2.04
C ASN A 74 0.77 -4.18 2.13
N ARG A 75 -0.23 -3.33 1.83
CA ARG A 75 -0.13 -1.88 1.99
C ARG A 75 0.14 -1.48 3.44
N ARG A 76 -0.62 -2.00 4.41
CA ARG A 76 -0.39 -1.71 5.83
C ARG A 76 1.01 -2.10 6.30
N SER A 77 1.56 -3.21 5.80
CA SER A 77 2.92 -3.61 6.11
C SER A 77 3.97 -2.69 5.48
N HIS A 78 3.71 -2.14 4.29
CA HIS A 78 4.57 -1.17 3.62
C HIS A 78 4.57 0.18 4.34
N ASP A 79 3.39 0.72 4.63
CA ASP A 79 3.22 1.98 5.39
C ASP A 79 3.90 1.90 6.76
N SER A 80 3.79 0.75 7.43
CA SER A 80 4.45 0.48 8.70
C SER A 80 6.00 0.48 8.59
N ARG A 81 6.56 -0.07 7.52
CA ARG A 81 8.01 -0.11 7.28
C ARG A 81 8.56 1.28 6.98
N LEU A 82 7.89 2.05 6.14
CA LEU A 82 8.28 3.42 5.83
C LEU A 82 8.16 4.35 7.04
N SER A 83 7.14 4.16 7.87
CA SER A 83 6.98 4.92 9.12
C SER A 83 8.10 4.64 10.13
N SER A 84 8.77 3.49 10.05
CA SER A 84 9.92 3.13 10.89
C SER A 84 11.21 3.86 10.54
N LEU A 85 11.27 4.51 9.37
CA LEU A 85 12.44 5.28 8.94
C LEU A 85 12.54 6.60 9.72
N SER A 86 13.75 6.91 10.19
CA SER A 86 14.03 8.24 10.74
C SER A 86 13.95 9.32 9.67
N GLY A 87 13.82 10.59 10.05
CA GLY A 87 13.84 11.72 9.12
C GLY A 87 15.09 11.73 8.22
N ARG A 88 16.25 11.35 8.76
CA ARG A 88 17.51 11.26 8.00
C ARG A 88 17.51 10.10 7.01
N GLU A 89 17.00 8.95 7.42
CA GLU A 89 16.86 7.80 6.52
C GLU A 89 15.89 8.09 5.37
N ARG A 90 14.80 8.82 5.61
CA ARG A 90 13.90 9.27 4.55
C ARG A 90 14.56 10.21 3.56
N GLN A 91 15.37 11.18 4.04
CA GLN A 91 16.16 12.05 3.15
C GLN A 91 17.14 11.26 2.28
N VAL A 92 17.83 10.27 2.86
CA VAL A 92 18.74 9.39 2.11
C VAL A 92 17.96 8.55 1.09
N LEU A 93 16.80 7.99 1.47
CA LEU A 93 15.96 7.20 0.59
C LEU A 93 15.44 8.01 -0.62
N ALA A 94 15.01 9.24 -0.40
CA ALA A 94 14.60 10.14 -1.48
C ALA A 94 15.72 10.38 -2.49
N LEU A 95 16.94 10.64 -2.02
CA LEU A 95 18.10 10.82 -2.89
C LEU A 95 18.54 9.53 -3.61
N ILE A 96 18.30 8.36 -3.00
CA ILE A 96 18.45 7.06 -3.66
C ILE A 96 17.44 6.94 -4.81
N ALA A 97 16.20 7.33 -4.61
CA ALA A 97 15.14 7.29 -5.62
C ALA A 97 15.41 8.24 -6.78
N GLU A 98 16.11 9.36 -6.54
CA GLU A 98 16.64 10.24 -7.61
C GLU A 98 17.81 9.60 -8.40
N GLY A 99 18.27 8.41 -8.04
CA GLY A 99 19.38 7.72 -8.70
C GLY A 99 20.78 8.16 -8.27
N ARG A 100 20.93 8.93 -7.18
CA ARG A 100 22.23 9.45 -6.72
C ARG A 100 23.10 8.35 -6.13
N SER A 101 24.41 8.42 -6.36
CA SER A 101 25.40 7.56 -5.70
C SER A 101 25.56 7.90 -4.21
N ASN A 102 26.10 6.99 -3.41
CA ASN A 102 26.39 7.26 -1.99
C ASN A 102 27.32 8.48 -1.80
N GLN A 103 28.28 8.66 -2.72
CA GLN A 103 29.17 9.82 -2.68
C GLN A 103 28.42 11.14 -2.95
N ALA A 104 27.53 11.17 -3.93
CA ALA A 104 26.68 12.33 -4.22
C ALA A 104 25.73 12.65 -3.07
N ILE A 105 25.18 11.63 -2.42
CA ILE A 105 24.33 11.77 -1.23
C ILE A 105 25.13 12.33 -0.05
N ALA A 106 26.35 11.81 0.17
CA ALA A 106 27.25 12.30 1.22
C ALA A 106 27.54 13.80 1.04
N GLN A 107 27.84 14.24 -0.18
CA GLN A 107 28.07 15.64 -0.50
C GLN A 107 26.81 16.50 -0.28
N ALA A 108 25.65 16.04 -0.78
CA ALA A 108 24.38 16.78 -0.65
C ALA A 108 23.93 16.94 0.81
N LEU A 109 24.21 15.97 1.65
CA LEU A 109 23.79 15.98 3.06
C LEU A 109 24.90 16.43 4.04
N HIS A 110 26.09 16.79 3.52
CA HIS A 110 27.28 17.15 4.30
C HIS A 110 27.69 16.08 5.33
N LEU A 111 27.68 14.81 4.88
CA LEU A 111 28.03 13.65 5.69
C LEU A 111 29.21 12.90 5.10
N SER A 112 29.85 12.02 5.91
CA SER A 112 30.86 11.09 5.39
C SER A 112 30.22 9.95 4.59
N ALA A 113 30.97 9.38 3.64
CA ALA A 113 30.55 8.22 2.90
C ALA A 113 30.18 7.04 3.81
N ALA A 114 30.99 6.79 4.85
CA ALA A 114 30.72 5.76 5.86
C ALA A 114 29.41 5.98 6.62
N SER A 115 29.02 7.23 6.87
CA SER A 115 27.73 7.55 7.48
C SER A 115 26.57 7.21 6.54
N ILE A 116 26.72 7.53 5.25
CA ILE A 116 25.69 7.19 4.24
C ILE A 116 25.55 5.67 4.10
N GLU A 117 26.63 4.91 4.09
CA GLU A 117 26.57 3.44 4.03
C GLU A 117 25.81 2.85 5.25
N LYS A 118 26.00 3.40 6.44
CA LYS A 118 25.22 3.00 7.62
C LYS A 118 23.73 3.30 7.44
N HIS A 119 23.38 4.49 6.97
CA HIS A 119 21.98 4.84 6.70
C HIS A 119 21.35 3.94 5.62
N VAL A 120 22.06 3.67 4.54
CA VAL A 120 21.60 2.77 3.46
C VAL A 120 21.35 1.36 4.00
N SER A 121 22.27 0.83 4.82
CA SER A 121 22.11 -0.48 5.44
C SER A 121 20.93 -0.53 6.39
N ALA A 122 20.72 0.51 7.18
CA ALA A 122 19.57 0.62 8.10
C ALA A 122 18.25 0.71 7.31
N ILE A 123 18.20 1.47 6.23
CA ILE A 123 17.04 1.56 5.33
C ILE A 123 16.68 0.18 4.77
N PHE A 124 17.66 -0.56 4.22
CA PHE A 124 17.41 -1.89 3.66
C PHE A 124 16.89 -2.86 4.71
N LEU A 125 17.42 -2.82 5.92
CA LEU A 125 16.95 -3.64 7.03
C LEU A 125 15.50 -3.30 7.42
N LYS A 126 15.20 -2.01 7.61
CA LYS A 126 13.87 -1.54 8.02
C LYS A 126 12.81 -1.77 6.94
N LEU A 127 13.18 -1.66 5.67
CA LEU A 127 12.30 -1.99 4.54
C LEU A 127 12.17 -3.50 4.30
N GLY A 128 12.91 -4.34 5.02
CA GLY A 128 12.88 -5.80 4.87
C GLY A 128 13.48 -6.28 3.55
N LEU A 129 14.43 -5.53 2.98
CA LEU A 129 15.10 -5.86 1.73
C LEU A 129 16.29 -6.80 2.02
N ALA A 130 16.06 -8.11 1.90
CA ALA A 130 17.09 -9.12 2.10
C ALA A 130 18.22 -9.01 1.06
N ALA A 131 19.42 -9.41 1.47
CA ALA A 131 20.53 -9.58 0.51
C ALA A 131 20.26 -10.84 -0.31
N ASP A 132 19.87 -10.67 -1.55
CA ASP A 132 19.64 -11.73 -2.53
C ASP A 132 20.55 -11.47 -3.73
N GLU A 133 21.18 -12.53 -4.27
CA GLU A 133 22.10 -12.44 -5.41
C GLU A 133 21.42 -11.93 -6.69
N HIS A 134 20.08 -12.05 -6.77
CA HIS A 134 19.30 -11.68 -7.96
C HIS A 134 18.56 -10.35 -7.82
N SER A 135 18.57 -9.71 -6.65
CA SER A 135 17.83 -8.47 -6.42
C SER A 135 18.72 -7.27 -6.14
N ASN A 136 18.50 -6.18 -6.87
CA ASN A 136 19.14 -4.91 -6.58
C ASN A 136 18.34 -4.17 -5.49
N ARG A 137 18.77 -4.31 -4.22
CA ARG A 137 18.13 -3.68 -3.05
C ARG A 137 17.96 -2.17 -3.21
N ARG A 138 18.89 -1.52 -3.91
CA ARG A 138 18.82 -0.08 -4.14
C ARG A 138 17.66 0.29 -5.06
N VAL A 139 17.46 -0.50 -6.13
CA VAL A 139 16.31 -0.33 -7.03
C VAL A 139 14.99 -0.62 -6.28
N LEU A 140 14.95 -1.69 -5.49
CA LEU A 140 13.77 -2.02 -4.69
C LEU A 140 13.43 -0.91 -3.68
N ALA A 141 14.42 -0.34 -3.01
CA ALA A 141 14.22 0.78 -2.09
C ALA A 141 13.68 2.02 -2.81
N ALA A 142 14.21 2.34 -4.01
CA ALA A 142 13.72 3.43 -4.83
C ALA A 142 12.26 3.22 -5.25
N LEU A 143 11.89 2.00 -5.67
CA LEU A 143 10.50 1.67 -6.04
C LEU A 143 9.53 1.82 -4.87
N VAL A 144 9.94 1.41 -3.66
CA VAL A 144 9.15 1.61 -2.43
C VAL A 144 8.88 3.09 -2.19
N HIS A 145 9.89 3.95 -2.32
CA HIS A 145 9.74 5.40 -2.15
C HIS A 145 8.81 6.03 -3.19
N VAL A 146 8.99 5.68 -4.47
CA VAL A 146 8.14 6.19 -5.56
C VAL A 146 6.69 5.75 -5.42
N ALA A 147 6.44 4.52 -4.92
CA ALA A 147 5.09 4.05 -4.64
C ALA A 147 4.41 4.86 -3.53
N GLU A 148 5.17 5.29 -2.50
CA GLU A 148 4.67 6.17 -1.43
C GLU A 148 4.26 7.54 -1.97
N GLU A 149 5.13 8.19 -2.77
CA GLU A 149 4.84 9.53 -3.32
C GLU A 149 3.59 9.54 -4.21
N ARG A 150 3.32 8.46 -4.94
CA ARG A 150 2.10 8.32 -5.77
C ARG A 150 0.84 8.10 -4.93
N THR A 151 0.98 7.81 -3.64
CA THR A 151 -0.12 7.52 -2.71
C THR A 151 -0.47 8.75 -1.85
N LEU A 152 0.41 9.75 -1.78
CA LEU A 152 0.14 11.05 -1.15
C LEU A 152 -0.77 11.90 -2.05
N PRO A 153 -1.78 12.62 -1.49
CA PRO A 153 -2.76 13.40 -2.24
C PRO A 153 -2.15 14.59 -2.98
#